data_7c871d9fae42096c510f2059017d72c1
#
_entry.id   7c871d9fae42096c510f2059017d72c1
#
_cell.length_a   1.000
_cell.length_b   1.000
_cell.length_c   1.000
_cell.angle_alpha   90.00
_cell.angle_beta   90.00
_cell.angle_gamma   90.00
#
_symmetry.space_group_name_H-M   'P 1'
#
loop_
_entity.id
_entity.type
_entity.pdbx_description
1 polymer ?
#
loop_
_entity_poly.entity_id
_entity_poly.type
_entity_poly.pdbx_seq_one_letter_code
_entity_poly.pdbx_strand_id
1 'polypeptide(L)'
;MTIKKKIAATVCSVSVIIGLALSQADDFTSANGNPLRFSKAAMEVMGNAEGCRRDPYLCPAKIITQGIGHTGKGVAAVSQASDQQIAEWFAEDQLAAQNCIEVNVERKLGKKLSQGVFDGIGSFIFNVGCGQFTRSTMYRYLLSEETAAACEQLPRWIYAGKTVLQGLVTRREKEKALCLAH
;
A
#
# COMPACT_ATOMS: atom_id res chain seq x y z
N MET A 1 -0.65 -44.32 -5.52
CA MET A 1 -0.38 -43.44 -4.35
C MET A 1 0.35 -42.20 -4.85
N THR A 2 -0.42 -41.13 -5.14
CA THR A 2 0.13 -39.93 -5.80
C THR A 2 0.64 -38.98 -4.73
N ILE A 3 1.95 -38.89 -4.58
CA ILE A 3 2.59 -37.93 -3.68
C ILE A 3 2.33 -36.53 -4.25
N LYS A 4 1.35 -35.81 -3.69
CA LYS A 4 1.21 -34.37 -3.93
C LYS A 4 2.45 -33.68 -3.32
N LYS A 5 3.45 -33.36 -4.16
CA LYS A 5 4.53 -32.46 -3.76
C LYS A 5 3.88 -31.15 -3.31
N LYS A 6 3.88 -30.87 -2.01
CA LYS A 6 3.64 -29.50 -1.51
C LYS A 6 4.77 -28.63 -2.06
N ILE A 7 4.48 -27.86 -3.09
CA ILE A 7 5.40 -26.83 -3.54
C ILE A 7 5.43 -25.82 -2.39
N ALA A 8 6.58 -25.70 -1.72
CA ALA A 8 6.76 -24.69 -0.70
C ALA A 8 6.58 -23.31 -1.36
N ALA A 9 5.78 -22.45 -0.75
CA ALA A 9 5.60 -21.09 -1.23
C ALA A 9 6.96 -20.41 -1.35
N THR A 10 7.28 -19.87 -2.54
CA THR A 10 8.55 -19.19 -2.74
C THR A 10 8.42 -17.77 -2.23
N VAL A 11 8.92 -17.55 -1.02
CA VAL A 11 8.93 -16.24 -0.35
C VAL A 11 9.99 -15.35 -0.98
N CYS A 12 9.70 -14.05 -1.12
CA CYS A 12 10.66 -13.02 -1.50
C CYS A 12 10.98 -12.09 -0.31
N SER A 13 12.08 -11.36 -0.40
CA SER A 13 12.48 -10.41 0.63
C SER A 13 11.82 -9.05 0.40
N VAL A 14 10.93 -8.64 1.30
CA VAL A 14 10.28 -7.32 1.25
C VAL A 14 11.32 -6.20 1.20
N SER A 15 12.41 -6.29 1.97
CA SER A 15 13.46 -5.27 1.98
C SER A 15 14.23 -5.17 0.66
N VAL A 16 14.45 -6.29 -0.04
CA VAL A 16 15.06 -6.28 -1.38
C VAL A 16 14.13 -5.61 -2.38
N ILE A 17 12.83 -5.96 -2.36
CA ILE A 17 11.84 -5.36 -3.24
C ILE A 17 11.73 -3.85 -3.02
N ILE A 18 11.70 -3.40 -1.76
CA ILE A 18 11.69 -1.97 -1.42
C ILE A 18 12.96 -1.28 -1.94
N GLY A 19 14.13 -1.90 -1.78
CA GLY A 19 15.39 -1.35 -2.31
C GLY A 19 15.35 -1.15 -3.83
N LEU A 20 14.83 -2.13 -4.57
CA LEU A 20 14.64 -2.04 -6.02
C LEU A 20 13.61 -0.97 -6.40
N ALA A 21 12.46 -0.91 -5.73
CA ALA A 21 11.44 0.10 -6.00
C ALA A 21 11.95 1.53 -5.76
N LEU A 22 12.72 1.74 -4.68
CA LEU A 22 13.35 3.03 -4.39
C LEU A 22 14.43 3.42 -5.41
N SER A 23 15.22 2.47 -5.88
CA SER A 23 16.26 2.75 -6.90
C SER A 23 15.70 3.16 -8.26
N GLN A 24 14.42 2.91 -8.50
CA GLN A 24 13.70 3.19 -9.73
C GLN A 24 12.54 4.18 -9.52
N ALA A 25 12.47 4.84 -8.36
CA ALA A 25 11.33 5.69 -8.00
C ALA A 25 11.06 6.82 -9.02
N ASP A 26 12.11 7.32 -9.66
CA ASP A 26 12.00 8.37 -10.69
C ASP A 26 11.44 7.84 -12.03
N ASP A 27 11.53 6.54 -12.29
CA ASP A 27 10.98 5.90 -13.49
C ASP A 27 9.46 5.71 -13.39
N PHE A 28 8.91 5.75 -12.16
CA PHE A 28 7.50 5.59 -11.88
C PHE A 28 6.86 6.95 -11.62
N THR A 29 5.96 7.38 -12.50
CA THR A 29 5.28 8.66 -12.38
C THR A 29 3.77 8.50 -12.22
N SER A 30 3.19 9.32 -11.36
CA SER A 30 1.74 9.43 -11.21
C SER A 30 1.08 9.97 -12.48
N ALA A 31 -0.23 9.85 -12.59
CA ALA A 31 -1.00 10.45 -13.69
C ALA A 31 -0.84 11.98 -13.81
N ASN A 32 -0.33 12.63 -12.75
CA ASN A 32 -0.02 14.06 -12.73
C ASN A 32 1.46 14.36 -13.05
N GLY A 33 2.25 13.36 -13.45
CA GLY A 33 3.67 13.51 -13.78
C GLY A 33 4.61 13.64 -12.59
N ASN A 34 4.16 13.38 -11.37
CA ASN A 34 5.03 13.39 -10.19
C ASN A 34 5.68 12.01 -10.00
N PRO A 35 6.98 11.94 -9.66
CA PRO A 35 7.64 10.68 -9.34
C PRO A 35 7.02 10.02 -8.11
N LEU A 36 7.27 8.72 -7.94
CA LEU A 36 6.85 7.98 -6.75
C LEU A 36 7.50 8.58 -5.51
N ARG A 37 6.69 9.04 -4.54
CA ARG A 37 7.19 9.83 -3.42
C ARG A 37 7.00 9.19 -2.03
N PHE A 38 6.62 7.92 -1.97
CA PHE A 38 6.56 7.22 -0.69
C PHE A 38 7.94 7.05 -0.08
N SER A 39 8.07 7.35 1.20
CA SER A 39 9.30 7.09 1.93
C SER A 39 9.56 5.60 2.10
N LYS A 40 10.81 5.24 2.37
CA LYS A 40 11.18 3.86 2.73
C LYS A 40 10.33 3.34 3.90
N ALA A 41 10.10 4.17 4.92
CA ALA A 41 9.31 3.80 6.09
C ALA A 41 7.85 3.46 5.73
N ALA A 42 7.22 4.22 4.84
CA ALA A 42 5.88 3.91 4.34
C ALA A 42 5.85 2.60 3.53
N MET A 43 6.85 2.40 2.67
CA MET A 43 6.98 1.15 1.90
C MET A 43 7.18 -0.06 2.81
N GLU A 44 7.93 0.08 3.91
CA GLU A 44 8.09 -0.98 4.91
C GLU A 44 6.76 -1.30 5.63
N VAL A 45 5.94 -0.30 5.95
CA VAL A 45 4.61 -0.53 6.54
C VAL A 45 3.70 -1.27 5.56
N MET A 46 3.66 -0.86 4.29
CA MET A 46 2.88 -1.52 3.24
C MET A 46 3.38 -2.94 2.98
N GLY A 47 4.66 -3.11 2.69
CA GLY A 47 5.23 -4.39 2.28
C GLY A 47 5.19 -5.46 3.38
N ASN A 48 5.51 -5.09 4.62
CA ASN A 48 5.47 -6.02 5.75
C ASN A 48 4.05 -6.43 6.15
N ALA A 49 3.04 -5.62 5.86
CA ALA A 49 1.65 -5.96 6.12
C ALA A 49 1.08 -6.96 5.11
N GLU A 50 1.54 -6.92 3.85
CA GLU A 50 1.09 -7.81 2.79
C GLU A 50 1.92 -9.11 2.71
N GLY A 51 3.20 -9.06 3.12
CA GLY A 51 4.16 -10.12 2.86
C GLY A 51 4.59 -10.15 1.39
N CYS A 52 5.40 -11.16 1.02
CA CYS A 52 5.91 -11.27 -0.36
C CYS A 52 5.94 -12.73 -0.83
N ARG A 53 5.31 -13.01 -1.99
CA ARG A 53 5.30 -14.34 -2.61
C ARG A 53 5.57 -14.25 -4.11
N ARG A 54 6.52 -15.09 -4.58
CA ARG A 54 6.86 -15.17 -6.00
C ARG A 54 5.85 -15.95 -6.82
N ASP A 55 5.24 -16.97 -6.24
CA ASP A 55 4.23 -17.82 -6.87
C ASP A 55 2.83 -17.19 -6.69
N PRO A 56 1.93 -17.34 -7.68
CA PRO A 56 0.56 -16.90 -7.56
C PRO A 56 -0.20 -17.66 -6.45
N TYR A 57 -1.05 -16.97 -5.71
CA TYR A 57 -1.91 -17.56 -4.69
C TYR A 57 -3.30 -16.91 -4.68
N LEU A 58 -4.27 -17.58 -4.07
CA LEU A 58 -5.57 -17.00 -3.81
C LEU A 58 -5.56 -16.30 -2.46
N CYS A 59 -5.83 -14.98 -2.45
CA CYS A 59 -6.02 -14.22 -1.22
C CYS A 59 -7.36 -14.61 -0.54
N PRO A 60 -7.61 -14.18 0.71
CA PRO A 60 -8.89 -14.47 1.39
C PRO A 60 -10.14 -14.02 0.62
N ALA A 61 -10.04 -13.01 -0.24
CA ALA A 61 -11.10 -12.54 -1.13
C ALA A 61 -11.26 -13.39 -2.42
N LYS A 62 -10.51 -14.51 -2.54
CA LYS A 62 -10.47 -15.42 -3.69
C LYS A 62 -9.99 -14.75 -4.99
N ILE A 63 -9.18 -13.72 -4.88
CA ILE A 63 -8.52 -13.05 -6.01
C ILE A 63 -7.11 -13.61 -6.15
N ILE A 64 -6.69 -13.91 -7.39
CA ILE A 64 -5.31 -14.34 -7.66
C ILE A 64 -4.39 -13.18 -7.38
N THR A 65 -3.40 -13.42 -6.53
CA THR A 65 -2.46 -12.42 -6.00
C THR A 65 -1.03 -12.92 -6.15
N GLN A 66 -0.06 -12.03 -6.38
CA GLN A 66 1.36 -12.35 -6.50
C GLN A 66 2.20 -11.18 -5.98
N GLY A 67 3.46 -11.38 -5.66
CA GLY A 67 4.35 -10.33 -5.16
C GLY A 67 3.95 -9.82 -3.77
N ILE A 68 3.91 -8.50 -3.61
CA ILE A 68 3.47 -7.80 -2.40
C ILE A 68 1.99 -7.38 -2.58
N GLY A 69 1.10 -8.37 -2.51
CA GLY A 69 -0.34 -8.10 -2.59
C GLY A 69 -0.87 -7.72 -3.97
N HIS A 70 -0.04 -7.76 -5.05
CA HIS A 70 -0.45 -7.34 -6.38
C HIS A 70 -1.54 -8.23 -6.95
N THR A 71 -2.57 -7.59 -7.50
CA THR A 71 -3.69 -8.24 -8.18
C THR A 71 -3.92 -7.57 -9.54
N GLY A 72 -4.26 -8.33 -10.57
CA GLY A 72 -4.64 -7.74 -11.84
C GLY A 72 -3.72 -8.12 -12.99
N LYS A 73 -3.29 -7.14 -13.79
CA LYS A 73 -2.54 -7.40 -15.03
C LYS A 73 -1.16 -7.97 -14.73
N GLY A 74 -0.83 -9.10 -15.37
CA GLY A 74 0.47 -9.76 -15.20
C GLY A 74 0.49 -10.87 -14.14
N VAL A 75 -0.47 -10.87 -13.19
CA VAL A 75 -0.58 -11.91 -12.17
C VAL A 75 -0.84 -13.27 -12.83
N ALA A 76 -0.14 -14.31 -12.36
CA ALA A 76 -0.18 -15.67 -12.89
C ALA A 76 0.26 -15.83 -14.37
N ALA A 77 0.77 -14.77 -15.03
CA ALA A 77 1.39 -14.91 -16.35
C ALA A 77 2.69 -15.71 -16.29
N VAL A 78 3.33 -15.73 -15.12
CA VAL A 78 4.54 -16.52 -14.81
C VAL A 78 4.33 -17.32 -13.53
N SER A 79 4.91 -18.52 -13.46
CA SER A 79 4.83 -19.36 -12.27
C SER A 79 5.58 -18.78 -11.06
N GLN A 80 6.62 -17.99 -11.31
CA GLN A 80 7.38 -17.26 -10.30
C GLN A 80 7.80 -15.90 -10.86
N ALA A 81 7.40 -14.83 -10.17
CA ALA A 81 7.83 -13.48 -10.52
C ALA A 81 9.26 -13.22 -10.00
N SER A 82 10.05 -12.49 -10.78
CA SER A 82 11.37 -11.99 -10.35
C SER A 82 11.22 -10.87 -9.32
N ASP A 83 12.30 -10.57 -8.57
CA ASP A 83 12.31 -9.43 -7.65
C ASP A 83 12.06 -8.11 -8.38
N GLN A 84 12.63 -7.96 -9.58
CA GLN A 84 12.41 -6.79 -10.44
C GLN A 84 10.92 -6.62 -10.79
N GLN A 85 10.26 -7.67 -11.27
CA GLN A 85 8.84 -7.63 -11.61
C GLN A 85 7.96 -7.30 -10.40
N ILE A 86 8.28 -7.85 -9.23
CA ILE A 86 7.55 -7.57 -7.99
C ILE A 86 7.75 -6.12 -7.55
N ALA A 87 8.97 -5.57 -7.71
CA ALA A 87 9.26 -4.18 -7.40
C ALA A 87 8.48 -3.21 -8.32
N GLU A 88 8.38 -3.52 -9.62
CA GLU A 88 7.58 -2.76 -10.58
C GLU A 88 6.09 -2.78 -10.19
N TRP A 89 5.51 -3.94 -9.95
CA TRP A 89 4.11 -4.04 -9.49
C TRP A 89 3.87 -3.29 -8.18
N PHE A 90 4.81 -3.39 -7.23
CA PHE A 90 4.68 -2.71 -5.94
C PHE A 90 4.73 -1.18 -6.11
N ALA A 91 5.57 -0.67 -7.01
CA ALA A 91 5.62 0.75 -7.36
C ALA A 91 4.31 1.20 -8.07
N GLU A 92 3.81 0.43 -9.03
CA GLU A 92 2.55 0.72 -9.73
C GLU A 92 1.35 0.78 -8.76
N ASP A 93 1.25 -0.17 -7.83
CA ASP A 93 0.18 -0.20 -6.83
C ASP A 93 0.26 1.01 -5.87
N GLN A 94 1.47 1.44 -5.51
CA GLN A 94 1.69 2.66 -4.73
C GLN A 94 1.29 3.92 -5.50
N LEU A 95 1.56 3.98 -6.82
CA LEU A 95 1.12 5.10 -7.66
C LEU A 95 -0.40 5.26 -7.66
N ALA A 96 -1.17 4.20 -7.55
CA ALA A 96 -2.62 4.29 -7.42
C ALA A 96 -3.04 5.03 -6.13
N ALA A 97 -2.36 4.75 -5.01
CA ALA A 97 -2.60 5.46 -3.75
C ALA A 97 -2.11 6.92 -3.81
N GLN A 98 -0.94 7.17 -4.41
CA GLN A 98 -0.42 8.52 -4.64
C GLN A 98 -1.36 9.35 -5.49
N ASN A 99 -1.81 8.84 -6.64
CA ASN A 99 -2.79 9.51 -7.51
C ASN A 99 -4.08 9.88 -6.75
N CYS A 100 -4.53 9.00 -5.86
CA CYS A 100 -5.71 9.27 -5.05
C CYS A 100 -5.52 10.51 -4.16
N ILE A 101 -4.37 10.63 -3.48
CA ILE A 101 -4.03 11.79 -2.65
C ILE A 101 -3.89 13.05 -3.51
N GLU A 102 -3.12 12.98 -4.58
CA GLU A 102 -2.85 14.12 -5.46
C GLU A 102 -4.12 14.73 -6.04
N VAL A 103 -5.04 13.88 -6.52
CA VAL A 103 -6.29 14.35 -7.15
C VAL A 103 -7.33 14.79 -6.13
N ASN A 104 -7.51 14.03 -5.06
CA ASN A 104 -8.64 14.25 -4.16
C ASN A 104 -8.30 15.16 -2.99
N VAL A 105 -7.03 15.31 -2.62
CA VAL A 105 -6.61 16.15 -1.49
C VAL A 105 -5.75 17.31 -1.98
N GLU A 106 -4.54 17.05 -2.46
CA GLU A 106 -3.54 18.10 -2.73
C GLU A 106 -4.01 19.10 -3.79
N ARG A 107 -4.63 18.63 -4.87
CA ARG A 107 -5.19 19.50 -5.90
C ARG A 107 -6.31 20.41 -5.34
N LYS A 108 -7.15 19.88 -4.45
CA LYS A 108 -8.23 20.64 -3.83
C LYS A 108 -7.75 21.66 -2.82
N LEU A 109 -6.68 21.35 -2.11
CA LEU A 109 -6.03 22.25 -1.15
C LEU A 109 -5.09 23.25 -1.81
N GLY A 110 -4.69 23.01 -3.07
CA GLY A 110 -3.69 23.82 -3.77
C GLY A 110 -2.26 23.67 -3.18
N LYS A 111 -2.02 22.66 -2.35
CA LYS A 111 -0.72 22.40 -1.69
C LYS A 111 -0.46 20.93 -1.48
N LYS A 112 0.82 20.55 -1.38
CA LYS A 112 1.24 19.18 -1.02
C LYS A 112 1.05 18.95 0.47
N LEU A 113 0.72 17.70 0.82
CA LEU A 113 0.77 17.23 2.21
C LEU A 113 2.23 17.09 2.66
N SER A 114 2.50 17.25 3.96
CA SER A 114 3.79 16.89 4.55
C SER A 114 4.07 15.40 4.30
N GLN A 115 5.35 15.03 4.28
CA GLN A 115 5.75 13.66 3.96
C GLN A 115 5.12 12.65 4.92
N GLY A 116 5.09 12.93 6.22
CA GLY A 116 4.49 12.00 7.19
C GLY A 116 3.00 11.78 6.96
N VAL A 117 2.23 12.86 6.71
CA VAL A 117 0.80 12.77 6.40
C VAL A 117 0.58 11.99 5.11
N PHE A 118 1.36 12.31 4.06
CA PHE A 118 1.30 11.60 2.78
C PHE A 118 1.56 10.10 2.96
N ASP A 119 2.61 9.73 3.68
CA ASP A 119 3.02 8.35 3.92
C ASP A 119 1.96 7.55 4.71
N GLY A 120 1.49 8.10 5.82
CA GLY A 120 0.51 7.42 6.67
C GLY A 120 -0.84 7.25 5.97
N ILE A 121 -1.35 8.31 5.35
CA ILE A 121 -2.61 8.27 4.59
C ILE A 121 -2.47 7.43 3.31
N GLY A 122 -1.34 7.52 2.63
CA GLY A 122 -1.07 6.73 1.42
C GLY A 122 -0.99 5.24 1.70
N SER A 123 -0.32 4.82 2.79
CA SER A 123 -0.33 3.42 3.22
C SER A 123 -1.74 2.93 3.56
N PHE A 124 -2.56 3.77 4.19
CA PHE A 124 -3.96 3.47 4.43
C PHE A 124 -4.74 3.28 3.12
N ILE A 125 -4.59 4.20 2.15
CA ILE A 125 -5.25 4.12 0.84
C ILE A 125 -4.81 2.89 0.06
N PHE A 126 -3.52 2.54 0.09
CA PHE A 126 -2.98 1.31 -0.49
C PHE A 126 -3.73 0.06 0.01
N ASN A 127 -4.11 0.04 1.29
CA ASN A 127 -4.83 -1.09 1.89
C ASN A 127 -6.33 -1.10 1.58
N VAL A 128 -7.02 0.05 1.73
CA VAL A 128 -8.48 0.09 1.68
C VAL A 128 -9.03 0.59 0.34
N GLY A 129 -8.18 1.16 -0.50
CA GLY A 129 -8.55 1.77 -1.77
C GLY A 129 -9.08 3.20 -1.67
N CYS A 130 -8.93 3.94 -2.77
CA CYS A 130 -9.32 5.35 -2.88
C CYS A 130 -10.81 5.58 -2.60
N GLY A 131 -11.68 4.66 -3.04
CA GLY A 131 -13.12 4.79 -2.86
C GLY A 131 -13.59 4.75 -1.40
N GLN A 132 -12.91 3.97 -0.54
CA GLN A 132 -13.21 3.96 0.90
C GLN A 132 -12.66 5.21 1.56
N PHE A 133 -11.44 5.60 1.21
CA PHE A 133 -10.81 6.80 1.73
C PHE A 133 -11.65 8.05 1.48
N THR A 134 -12.09 8.31 0.25
CA THR A 134 -12.84 9.53 -0.12
C THR A 134 -14.24 9.63 0.52
N ARG A 135 -14.75 8.53 1.06
CA ARG A 135 -16.01 8.50 1.84
C ARG A 135 -15.82 8.61 3.35
N SER A 136 -14.57 8.62 3.82
CA SER A 136 -14.23 8.57 5.24
C SER A 136 -14.30 9.94 5.93
N THR A 137 -14.39 9.91 7.27
CA THR A 137 -14.22 11.10 8.11
C THR A 137 -12.80 11.65 8.01
N MET A 138 -11.80 10.78 7.87
CA MET A 138 -10.39 11.12 7.66
C MET A 138 -10.22 12.07 6.46
N TYR A 139 -10.85 11.74 5.34
CA TYR A 139 -10.82 12.57 4.14
C TYR A 139 -11.40 13.96 4.37
N ARG A 140 -12.52 14.07 5.11
CA ARG A 140 -13.13 15.38 5.44
C ARG A 140 -12.20 16.23 6.29
N TYR A 141 -11.54 15.64 7.31
CA TYR A 141 -10.54 16.34 8.13
C TYR A 141 -9.36 16.85 7.30
N LEU A 142 -8.87 16.05 6.35
CA LEU A 142 -7.78 16.50 5.45
C LEU A 142 -8.20 17.72 4.62
N LEU A 143 -9.43 17.74 4.07
CA LEU A 143 -9.93 18.88 3.31
C LEU A 143 -10.19 20.12 4.18
N SER A 144 -10.42 19.97 5.48
CA SER A 144 -10.50 21.07 6.45
C SER A 144 -9.14 21.46 7.03
N GLU A 145 -8.05 20.88 6.52
CA GLU A 145 -6.67 21.07 6.99
C GLU A 145 -6.42 20.62 8.45
N GLU A 146 -7.32 19.84 9.01
CA GLU A 146 -7.23 19.26 10.34
C GLU A 146 -6.41 17.95 10.29
N THR A 147 -5.14 18.04 9.88
CA THR A 147 -4.29 16.89 9.58
C THR A 147 -4.10 15.95 10.77
N ALA A 148 -3.89 16.48 11.98
CA ALA A 148 -3.77 15.67 13.20
C ALA A 148 -5.07 14.88 13.46
N ALA A 149 -6.24 15.53 13.34
CA ALA A 149 -7.52 14.86 13.49
C ALA A 149 -7.76 13.77 12.43
N ALA A 150 -7.26 13.97 11.20
CA ALA A 150 -7.27 12.96 10.15
C ALA A 150 -6.44 11.74 10.53
N CYS A 151 -5.19 11.93 11.00
CA CYS A 151 -4.31 10.85 11.45
C CYS A 151 -4.91 10.03 12.60
N GLU A 152 -5.60 10.70 13.53
CA GLU A 152 -6.30 10.06 14.66
C GLU A 152 -7.50 9.17 14.24
N GLN A 153 -7.96 9.24 12.98
CA GLN A 153 -9.00 8.34 12.47
C GLN A 153 -8.47 6.95 12.08
N LEU A 154 -7.15 6.81 11.84
CA LEU A 154 -6.55 5.54 11.40
C LEU A 154 -6.90 4.36 12.30
N PRO A 155 -6.78 4.42 13.66
CA PRO A 155 -7.08 3.31 14.54
C PRO A 155 -8.53 2.80 14.48
N ARG A 156 -9.45 3.51 13.85
CA ARG A 156 -10.84 3.06 13.69
C ARG A 156 -11.02 2.00 12.61
N TRP A 157 -10.01 1.80 11.74
CA TRP A 157 -10.05 0.90 10.58
C TRP A 157 -9.37 -0.45 10.83
N ILE A 158 -9.81 -1.13 11.88
CA ILE A 158 -9.22 -2.37 12.37
C ILE A 158 -10.15 -3.58 12.20
N TYR A 159 -11.31 -3.41 11.56
CA TYR A 159 -12.32 -4.45 11.42
C TYR A 159 -12.35 -5.05 10.01
N ALA A 160 -12.53 -6.38 9.94
CA ALA A 160 -13.00 -7.08 8.76
C ALA A 160 -14.38 -7.66 9.10
N GLY A 161 -15.42 -7.08 8.52
CA GLY A 161 -16.80 -7.32 8.96
C GLY A 161 -17.01 -6.85 10.41
N LYS A 162 -17.30 -7.80 11.31
CA LYS A 162 -17.50 -7.50 12.74
C LYS A 162 -16.31 -7.92 13.62
N THR A 163 -15.24 -8.42 13.02
CA THR A 163 -14.08 -8.96 13.76
C THR A 163 -12.90 -8.00 13.70
N VAL A 164 -12.30 -7.71 14.85
CA VAL A 164 -11.03 -7.00 14.96
C VAL A 164 -9.91 -7.91 14.45
N LEU A 165 -9.09 -7.41 13.54
CA LEU A 165 -7.91 -8.11 13.07
C LEU A 165 -6.65 -7.49 13.66
N GLN A 166 -5.88 -8.27 14.41
CA GLN A 166 -4.65 -7.80 15.07
C GLN A 166 -3.63 -7.24 14.07
N GLY A 167 -3.54 -7.81 12.87
CA GLY A 167 -2.68 -7.28 11.79
C GLY A 167 -3.08 -5.86 11.38
N LEU A 168 -4.40 -5.56 11.34
CA LEU A 168 -4.88 -4.21 11.06
C LEU A 168 -4.60 -3.26 12.23
N VAL A 169 -4.73 -3.71 13.50
CA VAL A 169 -4.36 -2.88 14.66
C VAL A 169 -2.91 -2.41 14.54
N THR A 170 -1.98 -3.35 14.39
CA THR A 170 -0.56 -3.03 14.26
C THR A 170 -0.26 -2.15 13.04
N ARG A 171 -0.93 -2.39 11.90
CA ARG A 171 -0.77 -1.57 10.70
C ARG A 171 -1.21 -0.13 10.95
N ARG A 172 -2.40 0.09 11.52
CA ARG A 172 -2.96 1.43 11.81
C ARG A 172 -2.11 2.21 12.79
N GLU A 173 -1.52 1.54 13.79
CA GLU A 173 -0.59 2.18 14.73
C GLU A 173 0.65 2.73 14.01
N LYS A 174 1.25 1.94 13.10
CA LYS A 174 2.40 2.37 12.30
C LYS A 174 2.04 3.50 11.34
N GLU A 175 0.91 3.40 10.65
CA GLU A 175 0.42 4.45 9.74
C GLU A 175 0.13 5.75 10.50
N LYS A 176 -0.47 5.66 11.70
CA LYS A 176 -0.69 6.84 12.56
C LYS A 176 0.65 7.45 13.00
N ALA A 177 1.62 6.64 13.38
CA ALA A 177 2.94 7.13 13.78
C ALA A 177 3.63 7.88 12.62
N LEU A 178 3.59 7.35 11.39
CA LEU A 178 4.06 8.06 10.20
C LEU A 178 3.31 9.37 9.97
N CYS A 179 1.98 9.32 10.02
CA CYS A 179 1.09 10.44 9.74
C CYS A 179 1.32 11.63 10.70
N LEU A 180 1.66 11.37 11.95
CA LEU A 180 1.94 12.37 12.97
C LEU A 180 3.41 12.79 13.04
N ALA A 181 4.30 12.11 12.31
CA ALA A 181 5.70 12.53 12.20
C ALA A 181 5.82 13.80 11.34
N HIS A 182 6.51 14.79 11.84
CA HIS A 182 6.74 16.07 11.18
C HIS A 182 7.93 16.03 10.24
#